data_2165dbdf81eda0e4e0f1306b21375f64
#
_entry.id   2165dbdf81eda0e4e0f1306b21375f64
#
_cell.length_a   1.000
_cell.length_b   1.000
_cell.length_c   1.000
_cell.angle_alpha   90.00
_cell.angle_beta   90.00
_cell.angle_gamma   90.00
#
_symmetry.space_group_name_H-M   'P 1'
#
loop_
_entity.id
_entity.type
_entity.pdbx_description
1 polymer ?
#
loop_
_entity_poly.entity_id
_entity_poly.type
_entity_poly.pdbx_seq_one_letter_code
_entity_poly.pdbx_strand_id
1 'polypeptide(L)'
;IRFGTERAVVDVLATFVDPTIGSCGEISEWVDGRTWRFEVDDRLLARWRWSPGKDAAGLASPEYRAKRQFMQRFVELLHEMGAPEFARQYEWSTCKSQPNCLKRINAGEGPAEGLTAVDFRAGLALLPFLPMSPGDFMLIWRGLKRFSLVQFDRGSIPDLEQFMHTHAEAFSDMQD
;
A
#
# COMPACT_ATOMS: atom_id res chain seq x y z
N ILE A 1 14.45 -0.64 -9.77
CA ILE A 1 15.38 -1.77 -9.54
C ILE A 1 14.65 -2.95 -8.88
N ARG A 2 14.02 -2.80 -7.69
CA ARG A 2 13.42 -3.92 -6.93
C ARG A 2 12.26 -4.63 -7.65
N PHE A 3 11.49 -3.91 -8.44
CA PHE A 3 10.32 -4.43 -9.17
C PHE A 3 10.59 -4.60 -10.67
N GLY A 4 11.78 -4.25 -11.16
CA GLY A 4 12.15 -4.39 -12.57
C GLY A 4 11.41 -3.44 -13.53
N THR A 5 10.64 -2.49 -13.00
CA THR A 5 9.90 -1.49 -13.77
C THR A 5 9.63 -0.23 -12.94
N GLU A 6 9.69 0.91 -13.58
CA GLU A 6 9.29 2.21 -12.98
C GLU A 6 7.78 2.28 -12.77
N ARG A 7 7.01 1.55 -13.58
CA ARG A 7 5.53 1.52 -13.50
C ARG A 7 4.97 0.73 -12.32
N ALA A 8 5.83 0.23 -11.43
CA ALA A 8 5.39 -0.41 -10.20
C ALA A 8 4.70 0.55 -9.20
N VAL A 9 4.91 1.85 -9.40
CA VAL A 9 4.31 2.92 -8.60
C VAL A 9 3.64 3.90 -9.55
N VAL A 10 2.54 4.50 -9.12
CA VAL A 10 1.89 5.58 -9.87
C VAL A 10 2.78 6.83 -9.88
N ASP A 11 2.85 7.50 -11.00
CA ASP A 11 3.61 8.75 -11.11
C ASP A 11 2.89 9.89 -10.38
N VAL A 12 3.59 10.56 -9.48
CA VAL A 12 3.14 11.82 -8.87
C VAL A 12 3.65 12.96 -9.73
N LEU A 13 2.73 13.64 -10.42
CA LEU A 13 3.03 14.68 -11.40
C LEU A 13 3.27 16.04 -10.75
N ALA A 14 2.55 16.32 -9.66
CA ALA A 14 2.69 17.57 -8.91
C ALA A 14 2.12 17.42 -7.50
N THR A 15 2.63 18.25 -6.59
CA THR A 15 2.05 18.48 -5.28
C THR A 15 1.73 19.95 -5.11
N PHE A 16 0.71 20.28 -4.37
CA PHE A 16 0.34 21.67 -4.08
C PHE A 16 -0.12 21.85 -2.65
N VAL A 17 0.04 23.05 -2.16
CA VAL A 17 -0.47 23.48 -0.86
C VAL A 17 -1.40 24.65 -1.08
N ASP A 18 -2.61 24.58 -0.57
CA ASP A 18 -3.52 25.71 -0.52
C ASP A 18 -3.45 26.34 0.89
N PRO A 19 -2.76 27.47 1.05
CA PRO A 19 -2.61 28.12 2.35
C PRO A 19 -3.92 28.73 2.85
N THR A 20 -4.90 28.96 1.96
CA THR A 20 -6.18 29.60 2.31
C THR A 20 -7.05 28.66 3.14
N ILE A 21 -7.03 27.39 2.81
CA ILE A 21 -7.80 26.36 3.53
C ILE A 21 -6.91 25.44 4.38
N GLY A 22 -5.59 25.67 4.38
CA GLY A 22 -4.64 24.83 5.11
C GLY A 22 -4.59 23.38 4.63
N SER A 23 -4.85 23.15 3.35
CA SER A 23 -4.88 21.82 2.75
C SER A 23 -3.74 21.63 1.78
N CYS A 24 -3.36 20.37 1.58
CA CYS A 24 -2.41 19.98 0.54
C CYS A 24 -3.04 18.88 -0.33
N GLY A 25 -2.53 18.75 -1.55
CA GLY A 25 -2.97 17.73 -2.48
C GLY A 25 -1.87 17.31 -3.43
N GLU A 26 -2.13 16.28 -4.16
CA GLU A 26 -1.27 15.76 -5.22
C GLU A 26 -2.06 15.56 -6.51
N ILE A 27 -1.38 15.67 -7.62
CA ILE A 27 -1.85 15.29 -8.94
C ILE A 27 -1.03 14.11 -9.37
N SER A 28 -1.66 12.97 -9.55
CA SER A 28 -1.01 11.74 -9.98
C SER A 28 -1.54 11.25 -11.32
N GLU A 29 -0.79 10.38 -11.95
CA GLU A 29 -1.21 9.64 -13.13
C GLU A 29 -2.54 8.94 -12.88
N TRP A 30 -3.42 8.93 -13.88
CA TRP A 30 -4.58 8.07 -13.88
C TRP A 30 -4.20 6.67 -14.34
N VAL A 31 -4.30 5.69 -13.45
CA VAL A 31 -4.02 4.29 -13.77
C VAL A 31 -5.30 3.60 -14.20
N ASP A 32 -5.39 3.27 -15.50
CA ASP A 32 -6.46 2.41 -16.00
C ASP A 32 -6.12 0.96 -15.68
N GLY A 33 -6.76 0.46 -14.63
CA GLY A 33 -6.43 -0.84 -14.05
C GLY A 33 -7.62 -1.51 -13.39
N ARG A 34 -7.51 -2.82 -13.18
CA ARG A 34 -8.48 -3.62 -12.46
C ARG A 34 -8.01 -3.98 -11.06
N THR A 35 -8.96 -4.11 -10.15
CA THR A 35 -8.73 -4.58 -8.78
C THR A 35 -9.11 -6.05 -8.63
N TRP A 36 -8.56 -6.70 -7.61
CA TRP A 36 -8.94 -8.06 -7.19
C TRP A 36 -9.85 -8.06 -5.94
N ARG A 37 -10.65 -7.03 -5.80
CA ARG A 37 -11.52 -6.86 -4.63
C ARG A 37 -12.37 -8.10 -4.36
N PHE A 38 -12.88 -8.72 -5.41
CA PHE A 38 -13.75 -9.89 -5.30
C PHE A 38 -13.04 -11.12 -4.73
N GLU A 39 -11.77 -11.31 -5.01
CA GLU A 39 -11.00 -12.46 -4.51
C GLU A 39 -10.87 -12.44 -2.98
N VAL A 40 -10.83 -11.26 -2.38
CA VAL A 40 -10.77 -11.10 -0.91
C VAL A 40 -12.14 -11.13 -0.27
N ASP A 41 -13.11 -10.48 -0.88
CA ASP A 41 -14.49 -10.50 -0.41
C ASP A 41 -15.01 -11.94 -0.42
N ASP A 42 -14.68 -12.71 -1.44
CA ASP A 42 -14.99 -14.14 -1.53
C ASP A 42 -14.30 -14.96 -0.43
N ARG A 43 -13.06 -14.63 -0.09
CA ARG A 43 -12.33 -15.29 1.01
C ARG A 43 -12.94 -15.01 2.37
N LEU A 44 -13.33 -13.77 2.65
CA LEU A 44 -14.04 -13.39 3.85
C LEU A 44 -15.43 -14.02 3.88
N LEU A 45 -16.15 -13.97 2.77
CA LEU A 45 -17.47 -14.57 2.63
C LEU A 45 -17.43 -16.10 2.70
N ALA A 46 -16.42 -16.77 2.15
CA ALA A 46 -16.22 -18.20 2.27
C ALA A 46 -15.98 -18.64 3.71
N ARG A 47 -15.16 -17.88 4.47
CA ARG A 47 -14.98 -18.10 5.89
C ARG A 47 -16.28 -17.97 6.70
N TRP A 48 -17.15 -17.04 6.31
CA TRP A 48 -18.41 -16.78 6.98
C TRP A 48 -19.53 -17.75 6.56
N ARG A 49 -19.53 -18.21 5.31
CA ARG A 49 -20.59 -19.06 4.75
C ARG A 49 -20.35 -20.56 4.84
N TRP A 50 -19.20 -20.98 5.36
CA TRP A 50 -18.88 -22.42 5.44
C TRP A 50 -19.03 -23.17 4.09
N SER A 51 -18.73 -22.54 2.99
CA SER A 51 -18.81 -23.17 1.67
C SER A 51 -17.40 -23.51 1.16
N PRO A 52 -16.93 -24.73 1.30
CA PRO A 52 -15.51 -25.07 1.06
C PRO A 52 -15.18 -25.42 -0.39
N GLY A 53 -15.78 -24.84 -1.39
CA GLY A 53 -15.60 -25.48 -2.69
C GLY A 53 -15.20 -24.63 -3.89
N LYS A 54 -15.60 -23.38 -3.96
CA LYS A 54 -15.38 -22.57 -5.18
C LYS A 54 -14.23 -21.57 -5.11
N ASP A 55 -13.78 -21.23 -3.92
CA ASP A 55 -12.91 -20.07 -3.69
C ASP A 55 -11.42 -20.41 -3.70
N ALA A 56 -11.07 -21.66 -3.53
CA ALA A 56 -9.68 -22.12 -3.52
C ALA A 56 -8.96 -21.88 -4.86
N ALA A 57 -9.67 -21.94 -5.98
CA ALA A 57 -9.10 -21.78 -7.32
C ALA A 57 -8.65 -20.32 -7.58
N GLY A 58 -9.46 -19.31 -7.20
CA GLY A 58 -9.10 -17.91 -7.33
C GLY A 58 -7.92 -17.53 -6.43
N LEU A 59 -7.91 -18.00 -5.19
CA LEU A 59 -6.82 -17.78 -4.23
C LEU A 59 -5.50 -18.47 -4.62
N ALA A 60 -5.59 -19.53 -5.41
CA ALA A 60 -4.44 -20.23 -5.97
C ALA A 60 -4.00 -19.65 -7.32
N SER A 61 -4.73 -18.70 -7.90
CA SER A 61 -4.40 -18.13 -9.20
C SER A 61 -2.99 -17.53 -9.21
N PRO A 62 -2.26 -17.64 -10.32
CA PRO A 62 -0.94 -17.03 -10.45
C PRO A 62 -0.97 -15.50 -10.22
N GLU A 63 -2.02 -14.84 -10.71
CA GLU A 63 -2.20 -13.39 -10.55
C GLU A 63 -2.40 -12.99 -9.07
N TYR A 64 -3.24 -13.72 -8.35
CA TYR A 64 -3.44 -13.48 -6.92
C TYR A 64 -2.12 -13.61 -6.15
N ARG A 65 -1.36 -14.66 -6.42
CA ARG A 65 -0.06 -14.89 -5.78
C ARG A 65 0.94 -13.79 -6.13
N ALA A 66 0.99 -13.38 -7.40
CA ALA A 66 1.87 -12.31 -7.86
C ALA A 66 1.52 -10.98 -7.19
N LYS A 67 0.24 -10.61 -7.12
CA LYS A 67 -0.22 -9.42 -6.42
C LYS A 67 0.14 -9.44 -4.94
N ARG A 68 -0.12 -10.56 -4.26
CA ARG A 68 0.22 -10.71 -2.85
C ARG A 68 1.72 -10.55 -2.61
N GLN A 69 2.53 -11.17 -3.44
CA GLN A 69 3.99 -11.04 -3.38
C GLN A 69 4.45 -9.60 -3.64
N PHE A 70 3.86 -8.94 -4.63
CA PHE A 70 4.12 -7.53 -4.91
C PHE A 70 3.83 -6.66 -3.70
N MET A 71 2.65 -6.78 -3.10
CA MET A 71 2.26 -6.00 -1.93
C MET A 71 3.17 -6.26 -0.72
N GLN A 72 3.55 -7.50 -0.47
CA GLN A 72 4.49 -7.83 0.62
C GLN A 72 5.85 -7.15 0.40
N ARG A 73 6.42 -7.27 -0.78
CA ARG A 73 7.70 -6.63 -1.13
C ARG A 73 7.62 -5.10 -1.09
N PHE A 74 6.45 -4.56 -1.42
CA PHE A 74 6.23 -3.11 -1.38
C PHE A 74 6.15 -2.60 0.05
N VAL A 75 5.45 -3.31 0.93
CA VAL A 75 5.42 -3.04 2.37
C VAL A 75 6.83 -3.10 2.97
N GLU A 76 7.61 -4.13 2.65
CA GLU A 76 9.00 -4.25 3.08
C GLU A 76 9.84 -3.05 2.65
N LEU A 77 9.72 -2.64 1.38
CA LEU A 77 10.43 -1.47 0.84
C LEU A 77 10.07 -0.19 1.60
N LEU A 78 8.78 0.06 1.83
CA LEU A 78 8.33 1.26 2.53
C LEU A 78 8.81 1.28 4.00
N HIS A 79 8.87 0.13 4.67
CA HIS A 79 9.47 0.05 6.00
C HIS A 79 10.97 0.33 5.97
N GLU A 80 11.70 -0.23 5.01
CA GLU A 80 13.14 0.04 4.83
C GLU A 80 13.42 1.52 4.54
N MET A 81 12.51 2.19 3.83
CA MET A 81 12.58 3.63 3.54
C MET A 81 12.20 4.52 4.74
N GLY A 82 11.82 3.94 5.89
CA GLY A 82 11.32 4.71 7.02
C GLY A 82 9.94 5.35 6.80
N ALA A 83 9.13 4.80 5.88
CA ALA A 83 7.80 5.28 5.52
C ALA A 83 6.67 4.30 5.91
N PRO A 84 6.59 3.88 7.19
CA PRO A 84 5.58 2.93 7.64
C PRO A 84 4.15 3.45 7.49
N GLU A 85 3.97 4.77 7.47
CA GLU A 85 2.66 5.41 7.26
C GLU A 85 2.05 5.07 5.90
N PHE A 86 2.87 4.87 4.88
CA PHE A 86 2.40 4.44 3.56
C PHE A 86 2.25 2.92 3.48
N ALA A 87 3.13 2.17 4.15
CA ALA A 87 3.12 0.71 4.13
C ALA A 87 1.75 0.13 4.55
N ARG A 88 1.08 0.78 5.49
CA ARG A 88 -0.23 0.34 6.02
C ARG A 88 -1.33 0.31 4.97
N GLN A 89 -1.22 1.11 3.92
CA GLN A 89 -2.16 1.10 2.81
C GLN A 89 -2.04 -0.16 1.92
N TYR A 90 -0.93 -0.87 2.04
CA TYR A 90 -0.61 -2.05 1.23
C TYR A 90 -0.53 -3.35 2.04
N GLU A 91 -0.68 -3.29 3.35
CA GLU A 91 -0.73 -4.50 4.18
C GLU A 91 -1.86 -5.42 3.73
N TRP A 92 -1.50 -6.65 3.39
CA TRP A 92 -2.42 -7.61 2.78
C TRP A 92 -3.61 -8.01 3.65
N SER A 93 -3.55 -7.78 4.92
CA SER A 93 -4.52 -8.30 5.90
C SER A 93 -5.93 -7.72 5.80
N THR A 94 -6.15 -6.72 4.96
CA THR A 94 -7.41 -5.98 4.92
C THR A 94 -7.98 -5.83 3.52
N CYS A 95 -9.32 -5.73 3.45
CA CYS A 95 -10.01 -5.34 2.24
C CYS A 95 -9.75 -3.88 1.80
N LYS A 96 -9.12 -3.06 2.65
CA LYS A 96 -8.69 -1.71 2.29
C LYS A 96 -7.47 -1.68 1.39
N SER A 97 -6.49 -2.54 1.67
CA SER A 97 -5.21 -2.55 0.94
C SER A 97 -5.33 -3.10 -0.47
N GLN A 98 -6.32 -3.93 -0.72
CA GLN A 98 -6.52 -4.58 -2.02
C GLN A 98 -6.72 -3.60 -3.19
N PRO A 99 -7.57 -2.56 -3.07
CA PRO A 99 -7.77 -1.59 -4.14
C PRO A 99 -6.54 -0.71 -4.42
N ASN A 100 -5.58 -0.65 -3.49
CA ASN A 100 -4.39 0.21 -3.60
C ASN A 100 -3.28 -0.40 -4.48
N CYS A 101 -3.50 -1.60 -5.01
CA CYS A 101 -2.65 -2.21 -6.01
C CYS A 101 -3.51 -2.63 -7.20
N LEU A 102 -3.29 -2.01 -8.35
CA LEU A 102 -4.01 -2.27 -9.59
C LEU A 102 -3.17 -3.12 -10.54
N LYS A 103 -3.82 -3.86 -11.42
CA LYS A 103 -3.20 -4.41 -12.63
C LYS A 103 -3.63 -3.54 -13.81
N ARG A 104 -2.68 -2.89 -14.47
CA ARG A 104 -2.95 -2.06 -15.65
C ARG A 104 -3.58 -2.91 -16.75
N ILE A 105 -4.62 -2.39 -17.40
CA ILE A 105 -5.36 -3.11 -18.46
C ILE A 105 -4.46 -3.38 -19.67
N ASN A 106 -3.60 -2.43 -20.00
CA ASN A 106 -2.71 -2.51 -21.17
C ASN A 106 -1.32 -3.10 -20.85
N ALA A 107 -1.19 -3.77 -19.71
CA ALA A 107 0.03 -4.51 -19.39
C ALA A 107 0.03 -5.88 -20.08
N GLY A 108 1.19 -6.48 -20.20
CA GLY A 108 1.32 -7.84 -20.73
C GLY A 108 0.51 -8.89 -19.96
N GLU A 109 0.43 -10.08 -20.51
CA GLU A 109 -0.40 -11.17 -19.99
C GLU A 109 0.20 -11.88 -18.76
N GLY A 110 1.46 -11.58 -18.43
CA GLY A 110 2.13 -12.17 -17.26
C GLY A 110 1.43 -11.84 -15.94
N PRO A 111 1.39 -12.76 -14.98
CA PRO A 111 0.64 -12.56 -13.73
C PRO A 111 1.17 -11.38 -12.91
N ALA A 112 2.46 -11.07 -12.98
CA ALA A 112 3.09 -9.95 -12.26
C ALA A 112 3.20 -8.66 -13.08
N GLU A 113 2.93 -8.72 -14.40
CA GLU A 113 3.05 -7.57 -15.27
C GLU A 113 1.97 -6.52 -14.99
N GLY A 114 2.37 -5.25 -15.01
CA GLY A 114 1.46 -4.13 -14.82
C GLY A 114 0.91 -3.95 -13.42
N LEU A 115 1.43 -4.64 -12.42
CA LEU A 115 1.08 -4.38 -11.02
C LEU A 115 1.62 -3.00 -10.63
N THR A 116 0.73 -2.14 -10.15
CA THR A 116 1.03 -0.74 -9.82
C THR A 116 0.42 -0.40 -8.46
N ALA A 117 1.25 0.12 -7.57
CA ALA A 117 0.81 0.69 -6.30
C ALA A 117 0.23 2.09 -6.54
N VAL A 118 -0.93 2.35 -5.96
CA VAL A 118 -1.65 3.63 -6.03
C VAL A 118 -2.10 4.04 -4.63
N ASP A 119 -2.53 5.30 -4.46
CA ASP A 119 -3.10 5.81 -3.20
C ASP A 119 -2.09 5.87 -2.03
N PHE A 120 -1.15 6.80 -2.13
CA PHE A 120 -0.14 7.07 -1.10
C PHE A 120 -0.67 8.00 -0.01
N ARG A 121 -1.38 7.44 0.96
CA ARG A 121 -1.88 8.19 2.11
C ARG A 121 -1.21 7.75 3.40
N ALA A 122 -1.02 8.70 4.32
CA ALA A 122 -0.51 8.39 5.64
C ALA A 122 -1.41 7.40 6.38
N GLY A 123 -0.82 6.46 7.07
CA GLY A 123 -1.53 5.50 7.91
C GLY A 123 -2.20 6.18 9.09
N LEU A 124 -3.48 5.87 9.30
CA LEU A 124 -4.31 6.42 10.37
C LEU A 124 -5.04 5.29 11.09
N ALA A 125 -4.98 5.26 12.40
CA ALA A 125 -5.82 4.41 13.24
C ALA A 125 -6.68 5.25 14.17
N LEU A 126 -7.97 4.98 14.18
CA LEU A 126 -8.98 5.63 14.99
C LEU A 126 -9.57 4.64 16.01
N LEU A 127 -9.56 5.03 17.27
CA LEU A 127 -10.34 4.35 18.30
C LEU A 127 -11.75 4.97 18.34
N PRO A 128 -12.85 4.21 18.41
CA PRO A 128 -13.00 2.76 18.68
C PRO A 128 -13.16 1.89 17.43
N PHE A 129 -12.75 2.34 16.26
CA PHE A 129 -12.92 1.55 15.04
C PHE A 129 -12.07 0.29 15.08
N LEU A 130 -12.61 -0.79 14.50
CA LEU A 130 -11.89 -2.05 14.37
C LEU A 130 -10.60 -1.84 13.56
N PRO A 131 -9.48 -2.36 14.04
CA PRO A 131 -8.24 -2.31 13.30
C PRO A 131 -8.39 -3.05 11.98
N MET A 132 -7.85 -2.46 10.92
CA MET A 132 -7.99 -2.96 9.56
C MET A 132 -6.71 -3.60 9.03
N SER A 133 -5.61 -3.42 9.76
CA SER A 133 -4.32 -4.03 9.49
C SER A 133 -3.63 -4.44 10.80
N PRO A 134 -2.67 -5.35 10.78
CA PRO A 134 -1.87 -5.68 11.97
C PRO A 134 -1.19 -4.46 12.60
N GLY A 135 -0.73 -3.51 11.79
CA GLY A 135 -0.13 -2.27 12.26
C GLY A 135 -1.11 -1.38 13.03
N ASP A 136 -2.41 -1.42 12.71
CA ASP A 136 -3.44 -0.64 13.40
C ASP A 136 -3.54 -1.03 14.88
N PHE A 137 -3.38 -2.30 15.21
CA PHE A 137 -3.36 -2.75 16.60
C PHE A 137 -2.26 -2.06 17.41
N MET A 138 -1.07 -1.95 16.82
CA MET A 138 0.06 -1.29 17.47
C MET A 138 -0.16 0.21 17.62
N LEU A 139 -0.72 0.87 16.60
CA LEU A 139 -1.06 2.30 16.68
C LEU A 139 -2.13 2.57 17.72
N ILE A 140 -3.20 1.77 17.74
CA ILE A 140 -4.26 1.87 18.75
C ILE A 140 -3.68 1.66 20.15
N TRP A 141 -2.85 0.65 20.34
CA TRP A 141 -2.19 0.39 21.62
C TRP A 141 -1.31 1.55 22.10
N ARG A 142 -0.51 2.12 21.20
CA ARG A 142 0.30 3.32 21.48
C ARG A 142 -0.59 4.51 21.82
N GLY A 143 -1.73 4.65 21.13
CA GLY A 143 -2.71 5.68 21.39
C GLY A 143 -3.34 5.57 22.76
N LEU A 144 -3.78 4.39 23.13
CA LEU A 144 -4.34 4.11 24.46
C LEU A 144 -3.36 4.52 25.57
N LYS A 145 -2.07 4.19 25.42
CA LYS A 145 -1.04 4.60 26.37
C LYS A 145 -0.85 6.13 26.48
N ARG A 146 -1.25 6.88 25.46
CA ARG A 146 -1.13 8.34 25.39
C ARG A 146 -2.47 9.06 25.58
N PHE A 147 -3.53 8.33 25.92
CA PHE A 147 -4.90 8.85 26.02
C PHE A 147 -5.36 9.56 24.74
N SER A 148 -4.98 9.05 23.59
CA SER A 148 -5.35 9.62 22.28
C SER A 148 -6.29 8.69 21.53
N LEU A 149 -7.36 9.25 20.94
CA LEU A 149 -8.33 8.52 20.14
C LEU A 149 -7.89 8.35 18.68
N VAL A 150 -6.95 9.20 18.24
CA VAL A 150 -6.46 9.23 16.87
C VAL A 150 -4.95 9.03 16.88
N GLN A 151 -4.48 8.08 16.12
CA GLN A 151 -3.07 7.80 15.96
C GLN A 151 -2.67 7.88 14.50
N PHE A 152 -1.58 8.58 14.24
CA PHE A 152 -0.94 8.61 12.94
C PHE A 152 0.36 7.82 12.99
N ASP A 153 0.59 7.01 11.99
CA ASP A 153 1.91 6.50 11.71
C ASP A 153 2.77 7.66 11.18
N ARG A 154 4.01 7.70 11.59
CA ARG A 154 4.94 8.76 11.19
C ARG A 154 6.15 8.13 10.55
N GLY A 155 6.57 8.69 9.43
CA GLY A 155 7.82 8.36 8.79
C GLY A 155 9.02 8.76 9.64
N SER A 156 10.13 8.12 9.36
CA SER A 156 11.44 8.40 9.94
C SER A 156 12.32 9.06 8.88
N ILE A 157 12.51 10.37 8.97
CA ILE A 157 13.41 11.09 8.06
C ILE A 157 14.83 10.55 8.12
N PRO A 158 15.42 10.27 9.32
CA PRO A 158 16.75 9.67 9.37
C PRO A 158 16.87 8.32 8.65
N ASP A 159 15.85 7.46 8.77
CA ASP A 159 15.87 6.17 8.08
C ASP A 159 15.76 6.34 6.56
N LEU A 160 14.95 7.32 6.10
CA LEU A 160 14.86 7.67 4.69
C LEU A 160 16.20 8.19 4.15
N GLU A 161 16.84 9.10 4.86
CA GLU A 161 18.16 9.63 4.50
C GLU A 161 19.21 8.51 4.44
N GLN A 162 19.21 7.62 5.42
CA GLN A 162 20.10 6.45 5.42
C GLN A 162 19.81 5.52 4.24
N PHE A 163 18.53 5.28 3.93
CA PHE A 163 18.13 4.48 2.78
C PHE A 163 18.61 5.10 1.46
N MET A 164 18.40 6.41 1.28
CA MET A 164 18.87 7.16 0.09
C MET A 164 20.39 7.09 -0.04
N HIS A 165 21.11 7.26 1.05
CA HIS A 165 22.57 7.17 1.07
C HIS A 165 23.07 5.76 0.68
N THR A 166 22.41 4.73 1.20
CA THR A 166 22.76 3.33 0.90
C THR A 166 22.46 2.98 -0.56
N HIS A 167 21.50 3.65 -1.19
CA HIS A 167 21.07 3.40 -2.57
C HIS A 167 21.32 4.62 -3.49
N ALA A 168 22.40 5.35 -3.24
CA ALA A 168 22.69 6.63 -3.90
C ALA A 168 22.59 6.59 -5.44
N GLU A 169 22.94 5.47 -6.06
CA GLU A 169 22.82 5.31 -7.52
C GLU A 169 21.36 5.43 -8.01
N ALA A 170 20.39 4.99 -7.20
CA ALA A 170 18.97 5.07 -7.55
C ALA A 170 18.37 6.47 -7.34
N PHE A 171 19.08 7.35 -6.63
CA PHE A 171 18.67 8.71 -6.31
C PHE A 171 19.59 9.77 -6.92
N SER A 172 20.43 9.38 -7.90
CA SER A 172 21.40 10.30 -8.53
C SER A 172 20.72 11.51 -9.16
N ASP A 173 19.54 11.33 -9.71
CA ASP A 173 18.78 12.38 -10.41
C ASP A 173 18.02 13.33 -9.45
N MET A 174 18.04 13.03 -8.15
CA MET A 174 17.36 13.82 -7.10
C MET A 174 18.33 14.70 -6.30
N GLN A 175 19.62 14.75 -6.68
CA GLN A 175 20.65 15.47 -5.94
C GLN A 175 20.89 16.90 -6.45
N ASP A 176 20.13 17.35 -7.45
CA ASP A 176 20.12 18.71 -7.97
C ASP A 176 18.90 19.47 -7.38
#